data_2413147537f8c4f4f9bab5df46596166
#
_entry.id   2413147537f8c4f4f9bab5df46596166
#
_cell.length_a   1.000
_cell.length_b   1.000
_cell.length_c   1.000
_cell.angle_alpha   90.00
_cell.angle_beta   90.00
_cell.angle_gamma   90.00
#
_symmetry.space_group_name_H-M   'P 1'
#
loop_
_entity.id
_entity.type
_entity.pdbx_description
1 polymer ?
#
loop_
_entity_poly.entity_id
_entity_poly.type
_entity_poly.pdbx_seq_one_letter_code
_entity_poly.pdbx_strand_id
1 'polypeptide(L)'
;LVTYRNTLKRHQADLNKLNVYPVPDGDTGTNMARTLDAVVAELDKRPGELEETCNAISHGSLMGARGNSGVILSQILRGLASTLKSARETGAPKVAEALKAASAAAYQSVLKPIEGTILTVVRESADAAVRAASDGATLAAMLRVARAAGRESLAKTPELLPVLKDAGVVDAGGAGFLLFLDSALHVIDGEPLPEPENIAGPNTEQLIAVMKRGEGDDKVDVSELRYEVMFLLEIDDTKSKAFMQKWGEVGDSIVVVGGEGLYNCHIHTNDIGAAIEAPISLGGRPHQIRVTDLF
;
A
#
# COMPACT_ATOMS: atom_id res chain seq x y z
N LEU A 1 -2.49 -9.44 -12.61
CA LEU A 1 -1.38 -8.99 -11.74
C LEU A 1 -0.05 -8.94 -12.49
N VAL A 2 0.24 -9.87 -13.41
CA VAL A 2 1.47 -9.82 -14.24
C VAL A 2 1.58 -8.49 -14.99
N THR A 3 0.50 -8.05 -15.66
CA THR A 3 0.42 -6.75 -16.33
C THR A 3 0.71 -5.61 -15.36
N TYR A 4 0.08 -5.59 -14.20
CA TYR A 4 0.28 -4.57 -13.17
C TYR A 4 1.74 -4.53 -12.68
N ARG A 5 2.35 -5.69 -12.36
CA ARG A 5 3.76 -5.78 -12.00
C ARG A 5 4.66 -5.17 -13.08
N ASN A 6 4.42 -5.51 -14.35
CA ASN A 6 5.23 -5.00 -15.45
C ASN A 6 5.05 -3.49 -15.64
N THR A 7 3.82 -2.98 -15.51
CA THR A 7 3.52 -1.55 -15.57
C THR A 7 4.18 -0.79 -14.42
N LEU A 8 4.09 -1.30 -13.17
CA LEU A 8 4.78 -0.71 -12.03
C LEU A 8 6.31 -0.64 -12.23
N LYS A 9 6.91 -1.69 -12.79
CA LYS A 9 8.37 -1.68 -13.08
C LYS A 9 8.75 -0.61 -14.11
N ARG A 10 7.92 -0.38 -15.11
CA ARG A 10 8.15 0.68 -16.09
C ARG A 10 8.06 2.08 -15.48
N HIS A 11 7.14 2.28 -14.52
CA HIS A 11 6.90 3.54 -13.83
C HIS A 11 7.70 3.69 -12.52
N GLN A 12 8.53 2.71 -12.15
CA GLN A 12 9.22 2.66 -10.86
C GLN A 12 10.01 3.93 -10.56
N ALA A 13 10.75 4.43 -11.55
CA ALA A 13 11.56 5.64 -11.38
C ALA A 13 10.72 6.89 -11.13
N ASP A 14 9.57 7.02 -11.82
CA ASP A 14 8.67 8.15 -11.61
C ASP A 14 7.99 8.08 -10.23
N LEU A 15 7.51 6.90 -9.83
CA LEU A 15 6.93 6.70 -8.50
C LEU A 15 7.94 6.97 -7.37
N ASN A 16 9.20 6.60 -7.56
CA ASN A 16 10.26 6.89 -6.59
C ASN A 16 10.50 8.41 -6.44
N LYS A 17 10.41 9.17 -7.53
CA LYS A 17 10.55 10.63 -7.49
C LYS A 17 9.40 11.34 -6.77
N LEU A 18 8.20 10.74 -6.74
CA LEU A 18 7.05 11.27 -6.00
C LEU A 18 7.13 11.00 -4.50
N ASN A 19 8.01 10.12 -4.06
CA ASN A 19 8.07 9.66 -2.67
C ASN A 19 8.68 10.71 -1.76
N VAL A 20 7.83 11.43 -1.03
CA VAL A 20 8.23 12.41 -0.01
C VAL A 20 7.56 12.18 1.35
N TYR A 21 6.67 11.22 1.45
CA TYR A 21 5.94 10.90 2.67
C TYR A 21 5.82 9.37 2.85
N PRO A 22 5.98 8.84 4.08
CA PRO A 22 6.32 9.55 5.34
C PRO A 22 7.78 10.00 5.41
N VAL A 23 8.67 9.38 4.64
CA VAL A 23 10.10 9.72 4.54
C VAL A 23 10.45 9.84 3.05
N PRO A 24 11.24 10.86 2.63
CA PRO A 24 11.63 11.05 1.24
C PRO A 24 12.82 10.15 0.83
N ASP A 25 12.69 8.83 1.02
CA ASP A 25 13.71 7.82 0.72
C ASP A 25 13.70 7.33 -0.75
N GLY A 26 12.70 7.75 -1.53
CA GLY A 26 12.64 7.50 -2.96
C GLY A 26 12.43 6.02 -3.33
N ASP A 27 11.74 5.25 -2.52
CA ASP A 27 11.66 3.79 -2.70
C ASP A 27 10.25 3.22 -2.95
N THR A 28 9.18 4.06 -2.92
CA THR A 28 7.78 3.62 -3.08
C THR A 28 7.58 2.73 -4.31
N GLY A 29 8.04 3.16 -5.49
CA GLY A 29 7.90 2.38 -6.72
C GLY A 29 8.67 1.07 -6.66
N THR A 30 9.85 1.08 -6.06
CA THR A 30 10.69 -0.11 -5.84
C THR A 30 10.00 -1.11 -4.92
N ASN A 31 9.45 -0.66 -3.81
CA ASN A 31 8.78 -1.49 -2.80
C ASN A 31 7.50 -2.12 -3.35
N MET A 32 6.66 -1.34 -4.05
CA MET A 32 5.47 -1.87 -4.70
C MET A 32 5.81 -2.90 -5.79
N ALA A 33 6.82 -2.64 -6.63
CA ALA A 33 7.25 -3.56 -7.67
C ALA A 33 7.79 -4.88 -7.09
N ARG A 34 8.63 -4.82 -6.05
CA ARG A 34 9.17 -6.01 -5.36
C ARG A 34 8.08 -6.82 -4.66
N THR A 35 7.08 -6.16 -4.09
CA THR A 35 5.91 -6.82 -3.51
C THR A 35 5.16 -7.61 -4.58
N LEU A 36 4.93 -7.03 -5.76
CA LEU A 36 4.29 -7.74 -6.87
C LEU A 36 5.17 -8.82 -7.51
N ASP A 37 6.50 -8.69 -7.49
CA ASP A 37 7.38 -9.78 -7.92
C ASP A 37 7.17 -11.03 -7.08
N ALA A 38 7.02 -10.88 -5.77
CA ALA A 38 6.73 -12.00 -4.87
C ALA A 38 5.35 -12.62 -5.13
N VAL A 39 4.33 -11.79 -5.41
CA VAL A 39 2.99 -12.26 -5.76
C VAL A 39 3.02 -13.06 -7.06
N VAL A 40 3.69 -12.56 -8.11
CA VAL A 40 3.77 -13.25 -9.39
C VAL A 40 4.57 -14.56 -9.25
N ALA A 41 5.67 -14.54 -8.49
CA ALA A 41 6.44 -15.75 -8.24
C ALA A 41 5.63 -16.83 -7.49
N GLU A 42 4.69 -16.43 -6.63
CA GLU A 42 3.81 -17.38 -5.94
C GLU A 42 2.71 -17.89 -6.87
N LEU A 43 2.17 -17.04 -7.75
CA LEU A 43 1.21 -17.43 -8.79
C LEU A 43 1.82 -18.45 -9.78
N ASP A 44 3.09 -18.27 -10.17
CA ASP A 44 3.78 -19.17 -11.10
C ASP A 44 4.00 -20.58 -10.50
N LYS A 45 4.08 -20.70 -9.17
CA LYS A 45 4.23 -22.00 -8.48
C LYS A 45 2.93 -22.79 -8.40
N ARG A 46 1.80 -22.13 -8.47
CA ARG A 46 0.47 -22.71 -8.23
C ARG A 46 -0.53 -22.26 -9.30
N PRO A 47 -0.34 -22.68 -10.55
CA PRO A 47 -1.38 -22.46 -11.56
C PRO A 47 -2.62 -23.25 -11.16
N GLY A 48 -3.73 -22.57 -10.94
CA GLY A 48 -4.92 -23.21 -10.44
C GLY A 48 -6.18 -22.39 -10.69
N GLU A 49 -7.27 -22.82 -10.10
CA GLU A 49 -8.56 -22.16 -10.15
C GLU A 49 -8.57 -20.85 -9.34
N LEU A 50 -9.69 -20.14 -9.38
CA LEU A 50 -9.81 -18.81 -8.75
C LEU A 50 -9.45 -18.81 -7.26
N GLU A 51 -9.87 -19.83 -6.52
CA GLU A 51 -9.57 -19.96 -5.09
C GLU A 51 -8.07 -20.10 -4.84
N GLU A 52 -7.38 -20.98 -5.57
CA GLU A 52 -5.94 -21.19 -5.45
C GLU A 52 -5.16 -19.95 -5.87
N THR A 53 -5.61 -19.28 -6.95
CA THR A 53 -5.07 -17.98 -7.38
C THR A 53 -5.19 -16.93 -6.29
N CYS A 54 -6.35 -16.79 -5.65
CA CYS A 54 -6.56 -15.84 -4.57
C CYS A 54 -5.71 -16.15 -3.32
N ASN A 55 -5.55 -17.44 -3.00
CA ASN A 55 -4.66 -17.87 -1.90
C ASN A 55 -3.20 -17.53 -2.21
N ALA A 56 -2.73 -17.76 -3.45
CA ALA A 56 -1.39 -17.42 -3.88
C ALA A 56 -1.14 -15.89 -3.83
N ILE A 57 -2.12 -15.08 -4.25
CA ILE A 57 -2.07 -13.62 -4.13
C ILE A 57 -1.93 -13.20 -2.67
N SER A 58 -2.78 -13.73 -1.80
CA SER A 58 -2.78 -13.39 -0.36
C SER A 58 -1.47 -13.78 0.29
N HIS A 59 -0.97 -14.98 0.03
CA HIS A 59 0.29 -15.47 0.59
C HIS A 59 1.49 -14.68 0.02
N GLY A 60 1.60 -14.56 -1.29
CA GLY A 60 2.71 -13.90 -1.96
C GLY A 60 2.82 -12.43 -1.59
N SER A 61 1.68 -11.72 -1.46
CA SER A 61 1.67 -10.32 -1.06
C SER A 61 2.09 -10.14 0.41
N LEU A 62 1.64 -11.00 1.32
CA LEU A 62 2.03 -10.94 2.74
C LEU A 62 3.53 -11.18 2.92
N MET A 63 4.04 -12.27 2.34
CA MET A 63 5.45 -12.66 2.48
C MET A 63 6.40 -11.72 1.72
N GLY A 64 5.92 -11.13 0.63
CA GLY A 64 6.67 -10.27 -0.25
C GLY A 64 6.63 -8.79 0.06
N ALA A 65 5.78 -8.34 0.98
CA ALA A 65 5.61 -6.92 1.28
C ALA A 65 6.94 -6.24 1.67
N ARG A 66 7.16 -5.03 1.15
CA ARG A 66 8.36 -4.23 1.37
C ARG A 66 7.97 -2.78 1.63
N GLY A 67 8.56 -2.18 2.67
CA GLY A 67 8.28 -0.81 3.09
C GLY A 67 6.80 -0.55 3.37
N ASN A 68 6.44 0.66 3.77
CA ASN A 68 5.05 1.06 4.01
C ASN A 68 4.16 0.83 2.77
N SER A 69 4.63 1.26 1.61
CA SER A 69 3.87 1.18 0.35
C SER A 69 3.57 -0.26 -0.07
N GLY A 70 4.55 -1.16 0.06
CA GLY A 70 4.35 -2.58 -0.26
C GLY A 70 3.47 -3.29 0.76
N VAL A 71 3.55 -2.92 2.04
CA VAL A 71 2.69 -3.49 3.09
C VAL A 71 1.23 -3.06 2.89
N ILE A 72 0.95 -1.78 2.60
CA ILE A 72 -0.40 -1.30 2.29
C ILE A 72 -0.92 -1.96 1.00
N LEU A 73 -0.10 -2.02 -0.07
CA LEU A 73 -0.46 -2.73 -1.30
C LEU A 73 -0.81 -4.20 -1.03
N SER A 74 -0.08 -4.87 -0.14
CA SER A 74 -0.39 -6.25 0.22
C SER A 74 -1.79 -6.40 0.80
N GLN A 75 -2.25 -5.43 1.60
CA GLN A 75 -3.60 -5.46 2.16
C GLN A 75 -4.69 -5.17 1.13
N ILE A 76 -4.42 -4.26 0.19
CA ILE A 76 -5.30 -4.03 -0.96
C ILE A 76 -5.48 -5.35 -1.72
N LEU A 77 -4.39 -6.03 -2.07
CA LEU A 77 -4.43 -7.29 -2.80
C LEU A 77 -5.12 -8.41 -2.02
N ARG A 78 -4.89 -8.50 -0.71
CA ARG A 78 -5.55 -9.48 0.17
C ARG A 78 -7.04 -9.21 0.31
N GLY A 79 -7.46 -7.96 0.46
CA GLY A 79 -8.87 -7.59 0.50
C GLY A 79 -9.59 -7.95 -0.81
N LEU A 80 -8.96 -7.70 -1.97
CA LEU A 80 -9.45 -8.14 -3.27
C LEU A 80 -9.57 -9.68 -3.32
N ALA A 81 -8.49 -10.38 -3.01
CA ALA A 81 -8.41 -11.82 -3.10
C ALA A 81 -9.41 -12.53 -2.17
N SER A 82 -9.53 -12.10 -0.92
CA SER A 82 -10.46 -12.69 0.05
C SER A 82 -11.92 -12.59 -0.40
N THR A 83 -12.28 -11.47 -1.02
CA THR A 83 -13.65 -11.24 -1.52
C THR A 83 -13.92 -12.03 -2.81
N LEU A 84 -12.93 -12.14 -3.69
CA LEU A 84 -13.08 -12.84 -4.97
C LEU A 84 -12.95 -14.37 -4.85
N LYS A 85 -12.27 -14.87 -3.81
CA LYS A 85 -11.94 -16.29 -3.63
C LYS A 85 -13.14 -17.22 -3.77
N SER A 86 -14.29 -16.84 -3.24
CA SER A 86 -15.54 -17.64 -3.25
C SER A 86 -16.54 -17.17 -4.31
N ALA A 87 -16.14 -16.29 -5.22
CA ALA A 87 -17.04 -15.74 -6.21
C ALA A 87 -17.37 -16.77 -7.30
N ARG A 88 -18.66 -16.96 -7.56
CA ARG A 88 -19.13 -17.77 -8.71
C ARG A 88 -19.05 -16.99 -10.02
N GLU A 89 -19.20 -15.67 -9.94
CA GLU A 89 -19.13 -14.73 -11.05
C GLU A 89 -18.35 -13.48 -10.61
N THR A 90 -17.52 -12.96 -11.49
CA THR A 90 -16.67 -11.78 -11.25
C THR A 90 -17.14 -10.57 -12.04
N GLY A 91 -18.45 -10.31 -12.03
CA GLY A 91 -19.06 -9.12 -12.63
C GLY A 91 -18.81 -7.83 -11.84
N ALA A 92 -19.32 -6.70 -12.36
CA ALA A 92 -19.14 -5.39 -11.73
C ALA A 92 -19.53 -5.33 -10.26
N PRO A 93 -20.65 -5.89 -9.78
CA PRO A 93 -21.00 -5.82 -8.37
C PRO A 93 -19.98 -6.52 -7.46
N LYS A 94 -19.47 -7.69 -7.87
CA LYS A 94 -18.52 -8.46 -7.06
C LYS A 94 -17.14 -7.82 -7.04
N VAL A 95 -16.70 -7.23 -8.14
CA VAL A 95 -15.43 -6.51 -8.21
C VAL A 95 -15.51 -5.19 -7.43
N ALA A 96 -16.63 -4.48 -7.45
CA ALA A 96 -16.85 -3.30 -6.63
C ALA A 96 -16.83 -3.62 -5.12
N GLU A 97 -17.49 -4.73 -4.71
CA GLU A 97 -17.39 -5.26 -3.34
C GLU A 97 -15.94 -5.58 -2.95
N ALA A 98 -15.19 -6.20 -3.84
CA ALA A 98 -13.78 -6.51 -3.62
C ALA A 98 -12.91 -5.25 -3.47
N LEU A 99 -13.13 -4.22 -4.28
CA LEU A 99 -12.45 -2.91 -4.14
C LEU A 99 -12.80 -2.23 -2.80
N LYS A 100 -14.06 -2.34 -2.36
CA LYS A 100 -14.47 -1.80 -1.05
C LYS A 100 -13.80 -2.54 0.11
N ALA A 101 -13.72 -3.87 0.03
CA ALA A 101 -13.01 -4.69 1.00
C ALA A 101 -11.50 -4.40 1.00
N ALA A 102 -10.90 -4.16 -0.16
CA ALA A 102 -9.51 -3.76 -0.29
C ALA A 102 -9.23 -2.42 0.40
N SER A 103 -10.11 -1.42 0.21
CA SER A 103 -10.02 -0.15 0.91
C SER A 103 -10.10 -0.33 2.43
N ALA A 104 -11.07 -1.10 2.92
CA ALA A 104 -11.22 -1.35 4.34
C ALA A 104 -9.99 -2.06 4.94
N ALA A 105 -9.45 -3.06 4.26
CA ALA A 105 -8.25 -3.77 4.69
C ALA A 105 -7.02 -2.85 4.75
N ALA A 106 -6.85 -1.96 3.77
CA ALA A 106 -5.78 -0.97 3.75
C ALA A 106 -5.86 0.00 4.95
N TYR A 107 -7.04 0.56 5.23
CA TYR A 107 -7.24 1.45 6.38
C TYR A 107 -7.00 0.75 7.73
N GLN A 108 -7.45 -0.50 7.87
CA GLN A 108 -7.27 -1.28 9.10
C GLN A 108 -5.81 -1.66 9.37
N SER A 109 -4.98 -1.68 8.35
CA SER A 109 -3.57 -2.06 8.45
C SER A 109 -2.68 -0.97 9.05
N VAL A 110 -3.13 0.27 9.02
CA VAL A 110 -2.36 1.44 9.45
C VAL A 110 -2.88 1.91 10.81
N LEU A 111 -1.98 2.04 11.79
CA LEU A 111 -2.37 2.45 13.15
C LEU A 111 -2.99 3.85 13.19
N LYS A 112 -2.44 4.78 12.40
CA LYS A 112 -2.90 6.16 12.26
C LYS A 112 -3.11 6.47 10.77
N PRO A 113 -4.27 6.16 10.17
CA PRO A 113 -4.52 6.44 8.77
C PRO A 113 -4.46 7.95 8.47
N ILE A 114 -3.73 8.31 7.43
CA ILE A 114 -3.55 9.71 6.99
C ILE A 114 -4.23 9.89 5.64
N GLU A 115 -5.09 10.91 5.55
CA GLU A 115 -5.74 11.31 4.30
C GLU A 115 -4.74 12.03 3.36
N GLY A 116 -5.04 11.98 2.06
CA GLY A 116 -4.11 12.48 1.03
C GLY A 116 -3.03 11.48 0.65
N THR A 117 -3.23 10.20 0.98
CA THR A 117 -2.33 9.09 0.64
C THR A 117 -3.03 8.04 -0.24
N ILE A 118 -2.34 6.95 -0.57
CA ILE A 118 -2.91 5.77 -1.25
C ILE A 118 -4.24 5.34 -0.62
N LEU A 119 -4.41 5.49 0.70
CA LEU A 119 -5.65 5.13 1.40
C LEU A 119 -6.85 5.91 0.86
N THR A 120 -6.69 7.23 0.70
CA THR A 120 -7.74 8.11 0.15
C THR A 120 -8.06 7.75 -1.29
N VAL A 121 -7.04 7.55 -2.13
CA VAL A 121 -7.21 7.22 -3.55
C VAL A 121 -7.93 5.89 -3.73
N VAL A 122 -7.57 4.87 -2.96
CA VAL A 122 -8.22 3.55 -2.99
C VAL A 122 -9.67 3.67 -2.52
N ARG A 123 -9.95 4.41 -1.45
CA ARG A 123 -11.31 4.61 -0.93
C ARG A 123 -12.20 5.31 -1.95
N GLU A 124 -11.77 6.43 -2.51
CA GLU A 124 -12.57 7.19 -3.49
C GLU A 124 -12.84 6.37 -4.77
N SER A 125 -11.83 5.62 -5.23
CA SER A 125 -11.99 4.68 -6.36
C SER A 125 -13.00 3.59 -6.05
N ALA A 126 -12.92 2.98 -4.86
CA ALA A 126 -13.84 1.92 -4.43
C ALA A 126 -15.27 2.42 -4.28
N ASP A 127 -15.47 3.60 -3.68
CA ASP A 127 -16.79 4.19 -3.50
C ASP A 127 -17.44 4.54 -4.85
N ALA A 128 -16.65 5.04 -5.81
CA ALA A 128 -17.12 5.28 -7.17
C ALA A 128 -17.48 3.97 -7.90
N ALA A 129 -16.68 2.91 -7.71
CA ALA A 129 -16.98 1.59 -8.25
C ALA A 129 -18.30 1.04 -7.72
N VAL A 130 -18.54 1.14 -6.41
CA VAL A 130 -19.80 0.68 -5.77
C VAL A 130 -20.99 1.41 -6.34
N ARG A 131 -20.93 2.75 -6.47
CA ARG A 131 -22.02 3.54 -7.08
C ARG A 131 -22.29 3.10 -8.51
N ALA A 132 -21.25 3.03 -9.35
CA ALA A 132 -21.40 2.66 -10.75
C ALA A 132 -21.97 1.23 -10.91
N ALA A 133 -21.53 0.28 -10.09
CA ALA A 133 -22.05 -1.09 -10.09
C ALA A 133 -23.52 -1.15 -9.67
N SER A 134 -23.93 -0.33 -8.68
CA SER A 134 -25.34 -0.21 -8.24
C SER A 134 -26.22 0.39 -9.33
N ASP A 135 -25.69 1.26 -10.17
CA ASP A 135 -26.37 1.86 -11.32
C ASP A 135 -26.40 0.93 -12.55
N GLY A 136 -25.89 -0.30 -12.43
CA GLY A 136 -25.94 -1.31 -13.47
C GLY A 136 -24.84 -1.21 -14.51
N ALA A 137 -23.74 -0.53 -14.23
CA ALA A 137 -22.60 -0.43 -15.14
C ALA A 137 -21.98 -1.79 -15.45
N THR A 138 -21.48 -1.98 -16.66
CA THR A 138 -20.63 -3.12 -17.01
C THR A 138 -19.32 -3.07 -16.22
N LEU A 139 -18.60 -4.20 -16.15
CA LEU A 139 -17.31 -4.26 -15.43
C LEU A 139 -16.30 -3.21 -15.94
N ALA A 140 -16.15 -3.09 -17.26
CA ALA A 140 -15.26 -2.11 -17.86
C ALA A 140 -15.70 -0.66 -17.58
N ALA A 141 -17.00 -0.37 -17.69
CA ALA A 141 -17.54 0.96 -17.39
C ALA A 141 -17.34 1.33 -15.91
N MET A 142 -17.61 0.42 -14.98
CA MET A 142 -17.40 0.59 -13.55
C MET A 142 -15.92 0.86 -13.23
N LEU A 143 -14.97 0.11 -13.83
CA LEU A 143 -13.55 0.34 -13.63
C LEU A 143 -13.08 1.70 -14.19
N ARG A 144 -13.66 2.17 -15.30
CA ARG A 144 -13.39 3.53 -15.81
C ARG A 144 -13.85 4.62 -14.84
N VAL A 145 -15.03 4.45 -14.25
CA VAL A 145 -15.54 5.37 -13.22
C VAL A 145 -14.66 5.35 -11.98
N ALA A 146 -14.26 4.17 -11.51
CA ALA A 146 -13.34 4.02 -10.39
C ALA A 146 -11.99 4.69 -10.64
N ARG A 147 -11.40 4.47 -11.84
CA ARG A 147 -10.14 5.09 -12.26
C ARG A 147 -10.26 6.62 -12.35
N ALA A 148 -11.33 7.13 -12.91
CA ALA A 148 -11.55 8.58 -13.03
C ALA A 148 -11.64 9.24 -11.64
N ALA A 149 -12.41 8.65 -10.72
CA ALA A 149 -12.51 9.12 -9.34
C ALA A 149 -11.16 9.04 -8.61
N GLY A 150 -10.41 7.96 -8.83
CA GLY A 150 -9.08 7.80 -8.25
C GLY A 150 -8.07 8.84 -8.78
N ARG A 151 -8.12 9.18 -10.08
CA ARG A 151 -7.29 10.24 -10.66
C ARG A 151 -7.63 11.62 -10.10
N GLU A 152 -8.91 11.91 -9.93
CA GLU A 152 -9.36 13.15 -9.29
C GLU A 152 -8.91 13.20 -7.82
N SER A 153 -9.04 12.10 -7.08
CA SER A 153 -8.56 11.97 -5.72
C SER A 153 -7.05 12.16 -5.63
N LEU A 154 -6.27 11.53 -6.52
CA LEU A 154 -4.81 11.68 -6.58
C LEU A 154 -4.40 13.12 -6.77
N ALA A 155 -5.04 13.85 -7.69
CA ALA A 155 -4.75 15.26 -7.96
C ALA A 155 -5.00 16.16 -6.73
N LYS A 156 -5.91 15.74 -5.82
CA LYS A 156 -6.25 16.48 -4.58
C LYS A 156 -5.38 16.08 -3.37
N THR A 157 -4.52 15.06 -3.49
CA THR A 157 -3.67 14.63 -2.36
C THR A 157 -2.80 15.75 -1.79
N PRO A 158 -2.25 16.73 -2.59
CA PRO A 158 -1.50 17.86 -2.02
C PRO A 158 -2.36 18.84 -1.21
N GLU A 159 -3.68 18.86 -1.43
CA GLU A 159 -4.59 19.70 -0.64
C GLU A 159 -4.89 19.08 0.73
N LEU A 160 -4.84 17.75 0.82
CA LEU A 160 -5.13 16.97 2.03
C LEU A 160 -3.89 16.72 2.89
N LEU A 161 -2.72 16.57 2.24
CA LEU A 161 -1.46 16.28 2.91
C LEU A 161 -0.43 17.38 2.54
N PRO A 162 -0.24 18.38 3.42
CA PRO A 162 0.56 19.57 3.12
C PRO A 162 1.99 19.31 2.67
N VAL A 163 2.64 18.24 3.14
CA VAL A 163 4.00 17.86 2.72
C VAL A 163 4.09 17.59 1.22
N LEU A 164 3.03 17.03 0.61
CA LEU A 164 2.96 16.82 -0.84
C LEU A 164 2.86 18.14 -1.59
N LYS A 165 2.12 19.10 -1.03
CA LYS A 165 2.00 20.46 -1.60
C LYS A 165 3.34 21.18 -1.58
N ASP A 166 4.07 21.12 -0.47
CA ASP A 166 5.38 21.75 -0.33
C ASP A 166 6.40 21.12 -1.29
N ALA A 167 6.31 19.81 -1.50
CA ALA A 167 7.13 19.10 -2.48
C ALA A 167 6.69 19.31 -3.94
N GLY A 168 5.49 19.83 -4.17
CA GLY A 168 4.93 19.99 -5.53
C GLY A 168 4.61 18.66 -6.22
N VAL A 169 4.29 17.63 -5.47
CA VAL A 169 4.02 16.27 -5.97
C VAL A 169 2.66 15.75 -5.49
N VAL A 170 2.19 14.67 -6.12
CA VAL A 170 1.05 13.87 -5.66
C VAL A 170 1.53 12.64 -4.89
N ASP A 171 0.62 11.92 -4.22
CA ASP A 171 0.98 10.72 -3.46
C ASP A 171 1.50 9.60 -4.37
N ALA A 172 2.71 9.13 -4.11
CA ALA A 172 3.38 8.09 -4.87
C ALA A 172 2.64 6.74 -4.84
N GLY A 173 2.14 6.37 -3.66
CA GLY A 173 1.37 5.13 -3.47
C GLY A 173 0.04 5.14 -4.22
N GLY A 174 -0.68 6.26 -4.17
CA GLY A 174 -1.91 6.47 -4.92
C GLY A 174 -1.69 6.43 -6.44
N ALA A 175 -0.62 7.06 -6.92
CA ALA A 175 -0.22 6.96 -8.33
C ALA A 175 0.07 5.50 -8.72
N GLY A 176 0.80 4.76 -7.88
CA GLY A 176 1.06 3.34 -8.10
C GLY A 176 -0.19 2.47 -8.08
N PHE A 177 -1.18 2.78 -7.23
CA PHE A 177 -2.47 2.08 -7.23
C PHE A 177 -3.28 2.33 -8.52
N LEU A 178 -3.25 3.52 -9.08
CA LEU A 178 -3.96 3.80 -10.33
C LEU A 178 -3.46 2.94 -11.49
N LEU A 179 -2.18 2.59 -11.52
CA LEU A 179 -1.64 1.65 -12.50
C LEU A 179 -2.27 0.24 -12.40
N PHE A 180 -2.80 -0.14 -11.21
CA PHE A 180 -3.60 -1.35 -11.07
C PHE A 180 -4.92 -1.26 -11.86
N LEU A 181 -5.64 -0.14 -11.75
CA LEU A 181 -6.89 0.08 -12.49
C LEU A 181 -6.63 0.20 -14.00
N ASP A 182 -5.56 0.89 -14.42
CA ASP A 182 -5.14 0.93 -15.81
C ASP A 182 -4.80 -0.47 -16.35
N SER A 183 -4.07 -1.27 -15.58
CA SER A 183 -3.74 -2.66 -15.93
C SER A 183 -4.97 -3.56 -16.01
N ALA A 184 -5.95 -3.37 -15.13
CA ALA A 184 -7.21 -4.10 -15.18
C ALA A 184 -8.01 -3.77 -16.44
N LEU A 185 -8.12 -2.50 -16.80
CA LEU A 185 -8.79 -2.05 -18.03
C LEU A 185 -8.07 -2.51 -19.27
N HIS A 186 -6.73 -2.54 -19.26
CA HIS A 186 -5.97 -3.11 -20.38
C HIS A 186 -6.32 -4.59 -20.61
N VAL A 187 -6.39 -5.37 -19.54
CA VAL A 187 -6.68 -6.82 -19.64
C VAL A 187 -8.14 -7.09 -20.04
N ILE A 188 -9.08 -6.28 -19.51
CA ILE A 188 -10.52 -6.52 -19.68
C ILE A 188 -11.05 -5.94 -20.98
N ASP A 189 -10.53 -4.78 -21.41
CA ASP A 189 -11.11 -4.01 -22.51
C ASP A 189 -10.06 -3.51 -23.54
N GLY A 190 -8.81 -3.94 -23.41
CA GLY A 190 -7.75 -3.61 -24.37
C GLY A 190 -7.29 -2.15 -24.35
N GLU A 191 -7.62 -1.37 -23.29
CA GLU A 191 -7.17 0.02 -23.19
C GLU A 191 -5.64 0.11 -23.18
N PRO A 192 -5.02 1.14 -23.79
CA PRO A 192 -3.59 1.31 -23.75
C PRO A 192 -3.11 1.55 -22.32
N LEU A 193 -1.97 0.95 -21.97
CA LEU A 193 -1.29 1.24 -20.70
C LEU A 193 -0.65 2.64 -20.78
N PRO A 194 -0.62 3.37 -19.65
CA PRO A 194 0.10 4.65 -19.62
C PRO A 194 1.60 4.44 -19.84
N GLU A 195 2.23 5.41 -20.50
CA GLU A 195 3.67 5.47 -20.66
C GLU A 195 4.29 6.29 -19.51
N PRO A 196 5.52 5.96 -19.05
CA PRO A 196 6.25 6.77 -18.08
C PRO A 196 6.45 8.21 -18.60
N GLU A 197 6.16 9.19 -17.75
CA GLU A 197 6.22 10.61 -18.13
C GLU A 197 7.60 11.24 -17.85
N ASN A 198 8.53 10.51 -17.21
CA ASN A 198 9.81 11.02 -16.74
C ASN A 198 9.66 12.33 -15.92
N ILE A 199 8.69 12.32 -14.99
CA ILE A 199 8.38 13.47 -14.16
C ILE A 199 9.62 13.99 -13.44
N ALA A 200 9.70 15.32 -13.26
CA ALA A 200 10.68 15.91 -12.37
C ALA A 200 10.28 15.60 -10.91
N GLY A 201 11.22 15.09 -10.13
CA GLY A 201 11.04 15.01 -8.67
C GLY A 201 11.13 16.40 -8.02
N PRO A 202 10.89 16.49 -6.69
CA PRO A 202 11.07 17.72 -5.94
C PRO A 202 12.48 18.28 -6.13
N ASN A 203 12.61 19.59 -6.26
CA ASN A 203 13.90 20.25 -6.25
C ASN A 203 14.45 20.38 -4.82
N THR A 204 15.71 20.85 -4.70
CA THR A 204 16.38 20.97 -3.40
C THR A 204 15.63 21.89 -2.44
N GLU A 205 15.04 22.99 -2.91
CA GLU A 205 14.27 23.93 -2.06
C GLU A 205 13.00 23.28 -1.52
N GLN A 206 12.30 22.51 -2.37
CA GLN A 206 11.11 21.75 -1.98
C GLN A 206 11.44 20.65 -0.95
N LEU A 207 12.54 19.92 -1.14
CA LEU A 207 12.98 18.91 -0.15
C LEU A 207 13.34 19.55 1.19
N ILE A 208 14.01 20.72 1.19
CA ILE A 208 14.31 21.48 2.40
C ILE A 208 12.99 21.94 3.07
N ALA A 209 11.99 22.35 2.31
CA ALA A 209 10.69 22.75 2.86
C ALA A 209 9.96 21.56 3.51
N VAL A 210 10.03 20.38 2.91
CA VAL A 210 9.52 19.12 3.47
C VAL A 210 10.20 18.81 4.82
N MET A 211 11.54 18.86 4.88
CA MET A 211 12.30 18.58 6.09
C MET A 211 11.99 19.58 7.22
N LYS A 212 11.89 20.89 6.90
CA LYS A 212 11.58 21.93 7.90
C LYS A 212 10.16 21.84 8.46
N ARG A 213 9.21 21.26 7.73
CA ARG A 213 7.84 21.08 8.23
C ARG A 213 7.79 20.08 9.37
N GLY A 214 8.66 19.06 9.35
CA GLY A 214 8.78 18.11 10.44
C GLY A 214 9.18 18.74 11.79
N GLU A 215 9.89 19.86 11.77
CA GLU A 215 10.41 20.54 12.97
C GLU A 215 9.35 21.36 13.77
N GLY A 216 8.09 21.46 13.30
CA GLY A 216 7.14 22.48 13.79
C GLY A 216 5.85 22.02 14.46
N ASP A 217 5.55 20.74 14.53
CA ASP A 217 4.30 20.23 15.14
C ASP A 217 4.64 19.24 16.27
N ASP A 218 3.91 19.27 17.41
CA ASP A 218 4.08 18.40 18.59
C ASP A 218 3.88 16.87 18.32
N LYS A 219 3.91 16.46 17.08
CA LYS A 219 3.92 15.06 16.64
C LYS A 219 5.36 14.65 16.38
N VAL A 220 5.72 13.45 16.83
CA VAL A 220 7.01 12.81 16.51
C VAL A 220 7.27 13.01 15.01
N ASP A 221 8.30 13.81 14.71
CA ASP A 221 8.75 14.01 13.35
C ASP A 221 9.28 12.67 12.83
N VAL A 222 8.54 12.06 11.89
CA VAL A 222 8.92 10.76 11.33
C VAL A 222 10.27 10.84 10.61
N SER A 223 10.68 12.05 10.18
CA SER A 223 12.01 12.28 9.59
C SER A 223 13.16 12.18 10.61
N GLU A 224 12.87 12.26 11.92
CA GLU A 224 13.85 12.03 12.99
C GLU A 224 14.00 10.54 13.36
N LEU A 225 13.14 9.65 12.83
CA LEU A 225 13.21 8.22 13.09
C LEU A 225 14.18 7.56 12.11
N ARG A 226 15.34 7.21 12.61
CA ARG A 226 16.48 6.77 11.81
C ARG A 226 16.32 5.40 11.19
N TYR A 227 15.62 4.48 11.84
CA TYR A 227 15.61 3.09 11.41
C TYR A 227 14.21 2.65 10.98
N GLU A 228 14.13 2.01 9.83
CA GLU A 228 13.03 1.13 9.46
C GLU A 228 13.30 -0.26 10.02
N VAL A 229 12.37 -0.80 10.80
CA VAL A 229 12.42 -2.18 11.29
C VAL A 229 11.25 -2.96 10.71
N MET A 230 11.56 -4.03 10.01
CA MET A 230 10.56 -4.95 9.45
C MET A 230 10.84 -6.38 9.91
N PHE A 231 9.77 -7.15 10.17
CA PHE A 231 9.88 -8.58 10.43
C PHE A 231 8.56 -9.31 10.18
N LEU A 232 8.63 -10.63 10.01
CA LEU A 232 7.49 -11.49 10.16
C LEU A 232 7.33 -11.84 11.64
N LEU A 233 6.09 -11.82 12.12
CA LEU A 233 5.74 -12.07 13.51
C LEU A 233 4.74 -13.21 13.61
N GLU A 234 5.13 -14.29 14.27
CA GLU A 234 4.20 -15.31 14.77
C GLU A 234 3.66 -14.86 16.12
N ILE A 235 2.36 -14.58 16.21
CA ILE A 235 1.69 -14.16 17.44
C ILE A 235 0.21 -14.53 17.37
N ASP A 236 -0.38 -14.86 18.53
CA ASP A 236 -1.82 -15.09 18.65
C ASP A 236 -2.61 -13.83 18.23
N ASP A 237 -3.64 -14.00 17.38
CA ASP A 237 -4.44 -12.90 16.83
C ASP A 237 -5.06 -12.02 17.92
N THR A 238 -5.39 -12.60 19.09
CA THR A 238 -5.95 -11.85 20.22
C THR A 238 -4.98 -10.82 20.81
N LYS A 239 -3.68 -11.00 20.58
CA LYS A 239 -2.61 -10.11 21.08
C LYS A 239 -2.17 -9.04 20.09
N SER A 240 -2.62 -9.11 18.84
CA SER A 240 -2.20 -8.18 17.78
C SER A 240 -2.45 -6.72 18.13
N LYS A 241 -3.61 -6.40 18.72
CA LYS A 241 -3.94 -5.03 19.15
C LYS A 241 -3.02 -4.53 20.28
N ALA A 242 -2.74 -5.36 21.26
CA ALA A 242 -1.83 -5.01 22.36
C ALA A 242 -0.40 -4.79 21.83
N PHE A 243 0.03 -5.59 20.86
CA PHE A 243 1.29 -5.40 20.17
C PHE A 243 1.35 -4.05 19.43
N MET A 244 0.34 -3.72 18.62
CA MET A 244 0.28 -2.43 17.92
C MET A 244 0.31 -1.23 18.88
N GLN A 245 -0.36 -1.32 20.03
CA GLN A 245 -0.33 -0.28 21.07
C GLN A 245 1.07 -0.10 21.64
N LYS A 246 1.75 -1.19 21.99
CA LYS A 246 3.15 -1.12 22.48
C LYS A 246 4.09 -0.51 21.43
N TRP A 247 3.90 -0.86 20.17
CA TRP A 247 4.70 -0.29 19.09
C TRP A 247 4.47 1.20 18.92
N GLY A 248 3.22 1.69 19.16
CA GLY A 248 2.91 3.10 19.15
C GLY A 248 3.65 3.94 20.19
N GLU A 249 4.25 3.31 21.21
CA GLU A 249 5.09 3.96 22.22
C GLU A 249 6.59 3.96 21.82
N VAL A 250 6.96 3.14 20.82
CA VAL A 250 8.36 2.91 20.40
C VAL A 250 8.72 3.67 19.14
N GLY A 251 7.74 3.96 18.28
CA GLY A 251 7.97 4.61 16.99
C GLY A 251 6.70 5.03 16.30
N ASP A 252 6.81 5.35 15.02
CA ASP A 252 5.69 5.77 14.16
C ASP A 252 5.72 5.04 12.80
N SER A 253 4.88 5.45 11.84
CA SER A 253 4.72 4.80 10.53
C SER A 253 4.43 3.31 10.66
N ILE A 254 3.64 2.95 11.68
CA ILE A 254 3.39 1.56 12.05
C ILE A 254 2.36 0.94 11.11
N VAL A 255 2.76 -0.17 10.49
CA VAL A 255 1.89 -1.02 9.68
C VAL A 255 2.05 -2.48 10.11
N VAL A 256 0.96 -3.11 10.54
CA VAL A 256 0.92 -4.51 10.96
C VAL A 256 -0.16 -5.23 10.18
N VAL A 257 0.23 -6.19 9.38
CA VAL A 257 -0.66 -6.86 8.44
C VAL A 257 -0.53 -8.37 8.51
N GLY A 258 -1.63 -9.08 8.52
CA GLY A 258 -1.60 -10.52 8.63
C GLY A 258 -2.91 -11.08 9.17
N GLY A 259 -2.80 -12.16 9.89
CA GLY A 259 -3.86 -12.94 10.52
C GLY A 259 -3.50 -14.42 10.55
N GLU A 260 -4.33 -15.22 11.17
CA GLU A 260 -4.08 -16.66 11.34
C GLU A 260 -2.72 -16.94 12.01
N GLY A 261 -2.34 -16.06 12.94
CA GLY A 261 -1.12 -16.19 13.72
C GLY A 261 0.16 -15.68 13.06
N LEU A 262 0.12 -15.18 11.81
CA LEU A 262 1.29 -14.66 11.10
C LEU A 262 1.07 -13.24 10.60
N TYR A 263 2.00 -12.34 10.94
CA TYR A 263 1.95 -10.92 10.57
C TYR A 263 3.24 -10.46 9.90
N ASN A 264 3.12 -9.55 8.93
CA ASN A 264 4.23 -8.74 8.45
C ASN A 264 4.14 -7.38 9.15
N CYS A 265 5.23 -6.97 9.75
CA CYS A 265 5.30 -5.83 10.66
C CYS A 265 6.33 -4.82 10.15
N HIS A 266 5.97 -3.54 10.20
CA HIS A 266 6.81 -2.41 9.79
C HIS A 266 6.66 -1.27 10.79
N ILE A 267 7.77 -0.65 11.20
CA ILE A 267 7.83 0.51 12.08
C ILE A 267 9.07 1.37 11.74
N HIS A 268 8.93 2.68 11.87
CA HIS A 268 10.07 3.58 11.97
C HIS A 268 10.36 3.88 13.44
N THR A 269 11.63 3.80 13.86
CA THR A 269 12.04 3.96 15.26
C THR A 269 13.49 4.41 15.41
N ASN A 270 13.83 4.98 16.56
CA ASN A 270 15.21 5.17 16.98
C ASN A 270 15.70 4.06 17.92
N ASP A 271 14.82 3.19 18.41
CA ASP A 271 15.14 2.07 19.30
C ASP A 271 14.78 0.71 18.66
N ILE A 272 15.74 0.18 17.91
CA ILE A 272 15.60 -1.14 17.26
C ILE A 272 15.35 -2.24 18.30
N GLY A 273 16.00 -2.15 19.47
CA GLY A 273 15.86 -3.14 20.54
C GLY A 273 14.42 -3.20 21.05
N ALA A 274 13.86 -2.05 21.45
CA ALA A 274 12.49 -1.96 21.94
C ALA A 274 11.47 -2.43 20.88
N ALA A 275 11.70 -2.12 19.59
CA ALA A 275 10.82 -2.54 18.52
C ALA A 275 10.76 -4.07 18.39
N ILE A 276 11.88 -4.77 18.59
CA ILE A 276 11.96 -6.24 18.52
C ILE A 276 11.47 -6.91 19.83
N GLU A 277 11.77 -6.31 20.98
CA GLU A 277 11.39 -6.85 22.30
C GLU A 277 9.89 -6.73 22.59
N ALA A 278 9.22 -5.72 22.03
CA ALA A 278 7.79 -5.49 22.23
C ALA A 278 6.94 -6.73 21.91
N PRO A 279 7.02 -7.36 20.72
CA PRO A 279 6.26 -8.58 20.44
C PRO A 279 6.71 -9.77 21.27
N ILE A 280 8.02 -9.90 21.57
CA ILE A 280 8.55 -11.00 22.39
C ILE A 280 7.93 -10.96 23.80
N SER A 281 7.77 -9.78 24.39
CA SER A 281 7.15 -9.59 25.70
C SER A 281 5.68 -10.05 25.77
N LEU A 282 5.03 -10.18 24.61
CA LEU A 282 3.67 -10.69 24.45
C LEU A 282 3.63 -12.16 24.03
N GLY A 283 4.79 -12.84 23.99
CA GLY A 283 4.93 -14.23 23.57
C GLY A 283 4.96 -14.42 22.06
N GLY A 284 5.16 -13.34 21.29
CA GLY A 284 5.37 -13.39 19.86
C GLY A 284 6.79 -13.81 19.48
N ARG A 285 6.97 -14.28 18.25
CA ARG A 285 8.25 -14.73 17.68
C ARG A 285 8.58 -13.96 16.41
N PRO A 286 9.31 -12.83 16.50
CA PRO A 286 9.76 -12.11 15.31
C PRO A 286 10.85 -12.93 14.61
N HIS A 287 10.76 -12.99 13.26
CA HIS A 287 11.76 -13.65 12.42
C HIS A 287 11.88 -12.94 11.06
N GLN A 288 12.92 -13.26 10.28
CA GLN A 288 13.28 -12.55 9.06
C GLN A 288 13.41 -11.03 9.26
N ILE A 289 14.00 -10.65 10.40
CA ILE A 289 14.16 -9.26 10.81
C ILE A 289 15.08 -8.55 9.81
N ARG A 290 14.65 -7.36 9.38
CA ARG A 290 15.41 -6.44 8.55
C ARG A 290 15.42 -5.09 9.23
N VAL A 291 16.58 -4.44 9.19
CA VAL A 291 16.76 -3.08 9.66
C VAL A 291 17.40 -2.30 8.54
N THR A 292 16.80 -1.19 8.16
CA THR A 292 17.32 -0.24 7.19
C THR A 292 17.64 1.06 7.90
N ASP A 293 18.84 1.61 7.70
CA ASP A 293 19.19 2.97 8.12
C ASP A 293 18.64 3.93 7.06
N LEU A 294 17.80 4.86 7.46
CA LEU A 294 17.10 5.81 6.57
C LEU A 294 17.91 7.10 6.31
N PHE A 295 19.10 7.27 6.96
CA PHE A 295 19.98 8.43 6.83
C PHE A 295 21.25 8.14 6.04
#